data_e51c9da0181da6d59b97e39e5b8474ed
#
_entry.id   e51c9da0181da6d59b97e39e5b8474ed
#
_cell.length_a   1.000
_cell.length_b   1.000
_cell.length_c   1.000
_cell.angle_alpha   90.00
_cell.angle_beta   90.00
_cell.angle_gamma   90.00
#
_symmetry.space_group_name_H-M   'P 1'
#
loop_
_entity.id
_entity.type
_entity.pdbx_description
1 polymer ?
#
loop_
_entity_poly.entity_id
_entity_poly.type
_entity_poly.pdbx_seq_one_letter_code
_entity_poly.pdbx_strand_id
1 'polypeptide(L)'
;VAYLCEAANRYFRERIDASDVIKSLAGVNLVAGRPGRRLVREGTVLFDARRRKAPLLTVFGGDATTARLRAERAVSRLLPFYPMSPRWSAQAALPGGDFLPQQFEQEVEGARDRWKFLTGDQALRLVSAYGSRLHLLLGDAREKSDLGLSFGPELTEAEVRYLMTKEWARFPDDILWRRTKLGLTIAQEDRERLAVFMTTVAQRVDSLTAVHSAAVEPGPQRG
;
A
#
# COMPACT_ATOMS: atom_id res chain seq x y z
N VAL A 1 11.89 -20.76 7.36
CA VAL A 1 11.96 -20.20 8.71
C VAL A 1 13.38 -20.43 9.27
N ALA A 2 13.85 -21.66 9.47
CA ALA A 2 15.16 -21.98 10.10
C ALA A 2 16.33 -21.19 9.51
N TYR A 3 16.46 -21.13 8.18
CA TYR A 3 17.50 -20.35 7.50
C TYR A 3 17.50 -18.85 7.90
N LEU A 4 16.32 -18.25 8.04
CA LEU A 4 16.21 -16.83 8.41
C LEU A 4 16.57 -16.60 9.89
N CYS A 5 16.17 -17.51 10.78
CA CYS A 5 16.58 -17.46 12.18
C CYS A 5 18.11 -17.60 12.31
N GLU A 6 18.70 -18.56 11.60
CA GLU A 6 20.17 -18.72 11.58
C GLU A 6 20.87 -17.46 11.05
N ALA A 7 20.36 -16.85 9.99
CA ALA A 7 20.91 -15.62 9.43
C ALA A 7 20.82 -14.45 10.44
N ALA A 8 19.68 -14.30 11.14
CA ALA A 8 19.51 -13.29 12.18
C ALA A 8 20.48 -13.50 13.33
N ASN A 9 20.64 -14.74 13.79
CA ASN A 9 21.52 -15.12 14.90
C ASN A 9 23.01 -14.86 14.67
N ARG A 10 23.42 -14.53 13.43
CA ARG A 10 24.80 -14.08 13.12
C ARG A 10 25.06 -12.62 13.49
N TYR A 11 24.00 -11.81 13.59
CA TYR A 11 24.10 -10.36 13.77
C TYR A 11 23.55 -9.87 15.11
N PHE A 12 22.61 -10.60 15.71
CA PHE A 12 21.97 -10.20 16.97
C PHE A 12 22.49 -11.01 18.15
N ARG A 13 22.55 -10.37 19.33
CA ARG A 13 23.01 -11.03 20.57
C ARG A 13 21.99 -12.04 21.09
N GLU A 14 20.72 -11.66 21.07
CA GLU A 14 19.62 -12.53 21.43
C GLU A 14 19.36 -13.52 20.30
N ARG A 15 19.41 -14.79 20.65
CA ARG A 15 19.15 -15.87 19.68
C ARG A 15 17.67 -16.15 19.59
N ILE A 16 17.21 -16.35 18.37
CA ILE A 16 15.83 -16.71 18.04
C ILE A 16 15.81 -18.07 17.36
N ASP A 17 14.72 -18.81 17.57
CA ASP A 17 14.46 -20.06 16.88
C ASP A 17 13.08 -20.07 16.21
N ALA A 18 12.68 -21.22 15.66
CA ALA A 18 11.42 -21.30 14.92
C ALA A 18 10.17 -21.13 15.81
N SER A 19 10.29 -21.35 17.13
CA SER A 19 9.18 -21.18 18.07
C SER A 19 8.90 -19.72 18.41
N ASP A 20 9.89 -18.84 18.23
CA ASP A 20 9.75 -17.40 18.42
C ASP A 20 9.04 -16.71 17.24
N VAL A 21 8.83 -17.43 16.13
CA VAL A 21 8.26 -16.85 14.91
C VAL A 21 6.75 -16.74 14.97
N ILE A 22 6.24 -15.54 15.13
CA ILE A 22 4.81 -15.24 15.22
C ILE A 22 4.12 -15.39 13.86
N LYS A 23 4.76 -14.95 12.79
CA LYS A 23 4.20 -15.00 11.41
C LYS A 23 5.30 -15.21 10.39
N SER A 24 5.05 -16.07 9.42
CA SER A 24 5.89 -16.20 8.23
C SER A 24 5.10 -15.87 6.98
N LEU A 25 5.76 -15.20 6.03
CA LEU A 25 5.22 -14.88 4.71
C LEU A 25 6.20 -15.39 3.66
N ALA A 26 5.66 -16.04 2.64
CA ALA A 26 6.42 -16.48 1.47
C ALA A 26 5.75 -15.99 0.20
N GLY A 27 6.55 -15.69 -0.82
CA GLY A 27 6.08 -15.27 -2.11
C GLY A 27 7.01 -15.74 -3.22
N VAL A 28 6.49 -15.80 -4.44
CA VAL A 28 7.27 -16.11 -5.64
C VAL A 28 7.48 -14.82 -6.41
N ASN A 29 8.74 -14.49 -6.69
CA ASN A 29 9.09 -13.38 -7.56
C ASN A 29 9.33 -13.90 -8.97
N LEU A 30 8.59 -13.37 -9.95
CA LEU A 30 8.81 -13.64 -11.36
C LEU A 30 10.10 -12.94 -11.83
N VAL A 31 11.09 -13.72 -12.20
CA VAL A 31 12.35 -13.22 -12.73
C VAL A 31 12.48 -13.64 -14.18
N ALA A 32 12.62 -12.67 -15.08
CA ALA A 32 12.92 -12.96 -16.48
C ALA A 32 14.37 -13.44 -16.61
N GLY A 33 14.55 -14.64 -17.16
CA GLY A 33 15.88 -15.19 -17.38
C GLY A 33 15.85 -16.37 -18.33
N ARG A 34 16.99 -16.67 -18.96
CA ARG A 34 17.20 -17.92 -19.68
C ARG A 34 17.91 -18.90 -18.74
N PRO A 35 17.61 -20.22 -18.82
CA PRO A 35 18.36 -21.22 -18.07
C PRO A 35 19.86 -21.05 -18.25
N GLY A 36 20.63 -21.03 -17.16
CA GLY A 36 22.08 -20.90 -17.18
C GLY A 36 22.62 -19.46 -17.28
N ARG A 37 21.77 -18.42 -17.34
CA ARG A 37 22.21 -17.01 -17.25
C ARG A 37 21.81 -16.38 -15.91
N ARG A 38 22.62 -15.35 -15.48
CA ARG A 38 22.32 -14.58 -14.27
C ARG A 38 20.92 -13.99 -14.37
N LEU A 39 20.09 -14.25 -13.35
CA LEU A 39 18.74 -13.73 -13.26
C LEU A 39 18.78 -12.20 -13.08
N VAL A 40 18.00 -11.48 -13.89
CA VAL A 40 17.90 -10.01 -13.81
C VAL A 40 16.83 -9.67 -12.78
N ARG A 41 17.24 -9.25 -11.59
CA ARG A 41 16.34 -8.86 -10.49
C ARG A 41 15.57 -7.58 -10.78
N GLU A 42 16.09 -6.71 -11.63
CA GLU A 42 15.50 -5.41 -11.95
C GLU A 42 14.19 -5.47 -12.74
N GLY A 43 13.78 -6.67 -13.14
CA GLY A 43 12.64 -6.87 -14.04
C GLY A 43 12.96 -6.57 -15.50
N THR A 44 12.08 -7.00 -16.38
CA THR A 44 12.24 -6.86 -17.81
C THR A 44 11.02 -6.21 -18.44
N VAL A 45 11.25 -5.24 -19.34
CA VAL A 45 10.20 -4.63 -20.17
C VAL A 45 10.36 -5.15 -21.59
N LEU A 46 9.39 -5.96 -22.03
CA LEU A 46 9.29 -6.43 -23.41
C LEU A 46 8.31 -5.54 -24.17
N PHE A 47 8.65 -5.22 -25.41
CA PHE A 47 7.82 -4.40 -26.27
C PHE A 47 7.72 -5.04 -27.67
N ASP A 48 6.50 -5.42 -28.06
CA ASP A 48 6.17 -5.93 -29.38
C ASP A 48 5.31 -4.91 -30.13
N ALA A 49 5.88 -4.32 -31.17
CA ALA A 49 5.21 -3.33 -32.02
C ALA A 49 5.26 -3.78 -33.48
N ARG A 50 4.46 -4.77 -33.82
CA ARG A 50 4.37 -5.28 -35.20
C ARG A 50 3.55 -4.30 -36.07
N ARG A 51 3.98 -4.18 -37.32
CA ARG A 51 3.29 -3.35 -38.29
C ARG A 51 1.79 -3.73 -38.41
N ARG A 52 0.91 -2.75 -38.32
CA ARG A 52 -0.56 -2.88 -38.36
C ARG A 52 -1.21 -3.60 -37.18
N LYS A 53 -0.51 -3.77 -36.07
CA LYS A 53 -1.07 -4.29 -34.81
C LYS A 53 -0.88 -3.27 -33.70
N ALA A 54 -1.78 -3.30 -32.74
CA ALA A 54 -1.61 -2.51 -31.51
C ALA A 54 -0.31 -2.93 -30.81
N PRO A 55 0.49 -1.98 -30.29
CA PRO A 55 1.70 -2.31 -29.56
C PRO A 55 1.34 -3.02 -28.26
N LEU A 56 2.10 -4.07 -27.91
CA LEU A 56 2.00 -4.81 -26.67
C LEU A 56 3.25 -4.55 -25.84
N LEU A 57 3.05 -4.01 -24.63
CA LEU A 57 4.12 -3.83 -23.65
C LEU A 57 3.87 -4.78 -22.49
N THR A 58 4.86 -5.59 -22.17
CA THR A 58 4.80 -6.55 -21.08
C THR A 58 5.92 -6.28 -20.08
N VAL A 59 5.57 -6.19 -18.81
CA VAL A 59 6.52 -5.97 -17.72
C VAL A 59 6.59 -7.22 -16.84
N PHE A 60 7.77 -7.78 -16.67
CA PHE A 60 8.01 -8.96 -15.86
C PHE A 60 8.89 -8.65 -14.67
N GLY A 61 8.49 -9.12 -13.50
CA GLY A 61 9.29 -9.09 -12.28
C GLY A 61 9.71 -7.71 -11.82
N GLY A 62 10.78 -7.67 -11.05
CA GLY A 62 11.34 -6.47 -10.43
C GLY A 62 10.84 -6.24 -9.01
N ASP A 63 11.51 -5.36 -8.33
CA ASP A 63 11.23 -4.97 -6.94
C ASP A 63 10.67 -3.54 -6.82
N ALA A 64 10.29 -3.15 -5.61
CA ALA A 64 9.77 -1.82 -5.33
C ALA A 64 10.81 -0.72 -5.51
N THR A 65 12.11 -1.00 -5.27
CA THR A 65 13.19 -0.02 -5.37
C THR A 65 13.43 0.44 -6.80
N THR A 66 13.20 -0.44 -7.78
CA THR A 66 13.36 -0.15 -9.21
C THR A 66 12.05 0.18 -9.93
N ALA A 67 10.91 0.15 -9.21
CA ALA A 67 9.58 0.30 -9.80
C ALA A 67 9.44 1.61 -10.60
N ARG A 68 9.88 2.75 -10.07
CA ARG A 68 9.82 4.05 -10.73
C ARG A 68 10.60 4.07 -12.06
N LEU A 69 11.85 3.63 -12.02
CA LEU A 69 12.71 3.58 -13.24
C LEU A 69 12.15 2.62 -14.27
N ARG A 70 11.57 1.50 -13.84
CA ARG A 70 10.95 0.52 -14.73
C ARG A 70 9.69 1.10 -15.36
N ALA A 71 8.88 1.83 -14.62
CA ALA A 71 7.72 2.54 -15.14
C ALA A 71 8.14 3.59 -16.19
N GLU A 72 9.17 4.40 -15.93
CA GLU A 72 9.71 5.35 -16.90
C GLU A 72 10.22 4.67 -18.17
N ARG A 73 10.90 3.53 -18.05
CA ARG A 73 11.37 2.74 -19.19
C ARG A 73 10.18 2.21 -20.02
N ALA A 74 9.14 1.72 -19.34
CA ALA A 74 7.92 1.24 -19.99
C ALA A 74 7.21 2.35 -20.74
N VAL A 75 6.97 3.49 -20.10
CA VAL A 75 6.36 4.67 -20.72
C VAL A 75 7.19 5.17 -21.91
N SER A 76 8.51 5.22 -21.78
CA SER A 76 9.40 5.66 -22.87
C SER A 76 9.29 4.79 -24.14
N ARG A 77 8.91 3.51 -24.03
CA ARG A 77 8.65 2.64 -25.18
C ARG A 77 7.35 2.97 -25.90
N LEU A 78 6.42 3.62 -25.22
CA LEU A 78 5.11 4.02 -25.76
C LEU A 78 5.14 5.42 -26.41
N LEU A 79 6.16 6.24 -26.17
CA LEU A 79 6.26 7.58 -26.70
C LEU A 79 6.06 7.70 -28.24
N PRO A 80 6.51 6.77 -29.08
CA PRO A 80 6.25 6.82 -30.52
C PRO A 80 4.77 6.68 -30.90
N PHE A 81 3.93 6.17 -29.99
CA PHE A 81 2.52 5.90 -30.23
C PHE A 81 1.60 6.90 -29.54
N TYR A 82 2.06 7.49 -28.43
CA TYR A 82 1.28 8.41 -27.60
C TYR A 82 2.14 9.60 -27.22
N PRO A 83 1.75 10.82 -27.58
CA PRO A 83 2.42 12.02 -27.10
C PRO A 83 2.28 12.11 -25.58
N MET A 84 3.38 12.20 -24.88
CA MET A 84 3.44 12.25 -23.42
C MET A 84 4.40 13.35 -22.99
N SER A 85 4.20 13.87 -21.78
CA SER A 85 5.09 14.83 -21.15
C SER A 85 6.49 14.24 -20.91
N PRO A 86 7.54 15.07 -20.83
CA PRO A 86 8.88 14.65 -20.45
C PRO A 86 8.89 13.90 -19.11
N ARG A 87 9.96 13.17 -18.84
CA ARG A 87 10.15 12.47 -17.57
C ARG A 87 10.16 13.46 -16.40
N TRP A 88 9.31 13.23 -15.42
CA TRP A 88 9.12 14.11 -14.26
C TRP A 88 9.22 13.37 -12.93
N SER A 89 9.05 12.05 -12.94
CA SER A 89 8.86 11.25 -11.72
C SER A 89 10.09 11.21 -10.79
N ALA A 90 11.28 11.55 -11.32
CA ALA A 90 12.51 11.60 -10.50
C ALA A 90 12.51 12.74 -9.48
N GLN A 91 11.76 13.81 -9.76
CA GLN A 91 11.69 15.01 -8.92
C GLN A 91 10.36 15.12 -8.16
N ALA A 92 9.41 14.24 -8.45
CA ALA A 92 8.13 14.23 -7.77
C ALA A 92 8.24 13.50 -6.42
N ALA A 93 7.71 14.11 -5.38
CA ALA A 93 7.56 13.44 -4.11
C ALA A 93 6.59 12.26 -4.23
N LEU A 94 6.88 11.18 -3.53
CA LEU A 94 5.90 10.11 -3.35
C LEU A 94 4.73 10.61 -2.47
N PRO A 95 3.51 10.10 -2.68
CA PRO A 95 2.38 10.48 -1.84
C PRO A 95 2.68 10.24 -0.35
N GLY A 96 2.61 11.29 0.45
CA GLY A 96 2.97 11.26 1.86
C GLY A 96 4.44 11.57 2.17
N GLY A 97 5.32 11.61 1.15
CA GLY A 97 6.76 11.87 1.32
C GLY A 97 7.18 13.25 0.80
N ASP A 98 6.34 14.25 0.91
CA ASP A 98 6.55 15.62 0.43
C ASP A 98 7.21 16.55 1.47
N PHE A 99 8.00 15.97 2.37
CA PHE A 99 8.86 16.65 3.33
C PHE A 99 10.26 16.00 3.35
N LEU A 100 11.26 16.75 3.81
CA LEU A 100 12.63 16.24 3.89
C LEU A 100 12.79 15.24 5.04
N PRO A 101 13.64 14.20 4.91
CA PRO A 101 13.89 13.25 6.00
C PRO A 101 14.28 13.90 7.33
N GLN A 102 14.99 15.02 7.29
CA GLN A 102 15.41 15.79 8.47
C GLN A 102 14.22 16.47 9.18
N GLN A 103 13.10 16.64 8.50
CA GLN A 103 11.87 17.24 9.05
C GLN A 103 10.95 16.21 9.70
N PHE A 104 11.32 14.92 9.66
CA PHE A 104 10.45 13.84 10.15
C PHE A 104 10.02 14.03 11.61
N GLU A 105 10.93 14.41 12.49
CA GLU A 105 10.61 14.65 13.91
C GLU A 105 9.65 15.84 14.06
N GLN A 106 9.83 16.89 13.25
CA GLN A 106 8.91 18.04 13.23
C GLN A 106 7.51 17.66 12.76
N GLU A 107 7.40 16.75 11.78
CA GLU A 107 6.11 16.23 11.34
C GLU A 107 5.42 15.42 12.44
N VAL A 108 6.16 14.64 13.22
CA VAL A 108 5.63 13.90 14.38
C VAL A 108 5.15 14.85 15.47
N GLU A 109 5.92 15.87 15.79
CA GLU A 109 5.54 16.89 16.77
C GLU A 109 4.32 17.70 16.29
N GLY A 110 4.32 18.12 15.03
CA GLY A 110 3.20 18.81 14.40
C GLY A 110 1.90 17.99 14.41
N ALA A 111 2.00 16.67 14.19
CA ALA A 111 0.86 15.76 14.30
C ALA A 111 0.30 15.72 15.73
N ARG A 112 1.17 15.65 16.74
CA ARG A 112 0.76 15.67 18.16
C ARG A 112 0.15 17.02 18.55
N ASP A 113 0.65 18.09 18.00
CA ASP A 113 0.12 19.42 18.26
C ASP A 113 -1.26 19.63 17.66
N ARG A 114 -1.47 19.14 16.48
CA ARG A 114 -2.76 19.23 15.78
C ARG A 114 -3.80 18.26 16.37
N TRP A 115 -3.42 17.03 16.64
CA TRP A 115 -4.31 15.98 17.17
C TRP A 115 -3.88 15.58 18.58
N LYS A 116 -4.23 16.40 19.56
CA LYS A 116 -3.82 16.28 20.97
C LYS A 116 -4.18 14.95 21.64
N PHE A 117 -5.11 14.20 21.07
CA PHE A 117 -5.50 12.88 21.56
C PHE A 117 -4.53 11.76 21.16
N LEU A 118 -3.57 12.03 20.27
CA LEU A 118 -2.56 11.04 19.89
C LEU A 118 -1.47 10.96 20.97
N THR A 119 -1.10 9.72 21.31
CA THR A 119 0.13 9.47 22.08
C THR A 119 1.36 9.70 21.20
N GLY A 120 2.55 9.82 21.80
CA GLY A 120 3.80 9.94 21.03
C GLY A 120 4.02 8.77 20.07
N ASP A 121 3.77 7.54 20.55
CA ASP A 121 3.95 6.32 19.75
C ASP A 121 2.93 6.24 18.61
N GLN A 122 1.69 6.64 18.85
CA GLN A 122 0.66 6.71 17.81
C GLN A 122 1.00 7.73 16.74
N ALA A 123 1.45 8.92 17.12
CA ALA A 123 1.87 9.94 16.16
C ALA A 123 3.07 9.46 15.34
N LEU A 124 4.08 8.88 15.99
CA LEU A 124 5.24 8.30 15.32
C LEU A 124 4.84 7.21 14.31
N ARG A 125 3.97 6.29 14.72
CA ARG A 125 3.47 5.21 13.85
C ARG A 125 2.72 5.77 12.65
N LEU A 126 1.78 6.68 12.89
CA LEU A 126 0.92 7.23 11.85
C LEU A 126 1.70 8.12 10.87
N VAL A 127 2.60 8.98 11.36
CA VAL A 127 3.47 9.78 10.47
C VAL A 127 4.42 8.89 9.68
N SER A 128 4.99 7.84 10.30
CA SER A 128 5.83 6.87 9.58
C SER A 128 5.09 6.12 8.47
N ALA A 129 3.79 5.86 8.66
CA ALA A 129 2.97 5.12 7.70
C ALA A 129 2.40 6.01 6.59
N TYR A 130 1.95 7.22 6.92
CA TYR A 130 1.14 8.07 6.03
C TYR A 130 1.81 9.40 5.68
N GLY A 131 2.81 9.83 6.44
CA GLY A 131 3.50 11.09 6.24
C GLY A 131 2.53 12.27 6.19
N SER A 132 2.73 13.18 5.24
CA SER A 132 1.86 14.35 5.05
C SER A 132 0.39 13.99 4.75
N ARG A 133 0.11 12.76 4.28
CA ARG A 133 -1.27 12.29 4.02
C ARG A 133 -2.06 12.00 5.28
N LEU A 134 -1.44 12.08 6.46
CA LEU A 134 -2.12 11.86 7.74
C LEU A 134 -3.36 12.76 7.90
N HIS A 135 -3.36 13.97 7.33
CA HIS A 135 -4.53 14.85 7.32
C HIS A 135 -5.74 14.27 6.57
N LEU A 136 -5.54 13.40 5.58
CA LEU A 136 -6.64 12.73 4.87
C LEU A 136 -7.28 11.63 5.71
N LEU A 137 -6.54 11.12 6.69
CA LEU A 137 -7.01 10.06 7.58
C LEU A 137 -7.70 10.66 8.80
N LEU A 138 -7.08 11.63 9.45
CA LEU A 138 -7.54 12.20 10.71
C LEU A 138 -8.45 13.42 10.53
N GLY A 139 -8.34 14.15 9.42
CA GLY A 139 -9.16 15.32 9.12
C GLY A 139 -9.15 16.35 10.24
N ASP A 140 -10.34 16.77 10.64
CA ASP A 140 -10.57 17.73 11.72
C ASP A 140 -10.98 17.07 13.04
N ALA A 141 -10.65 15.80 13.24
CA ALA A 141 -10.91 15.07 14.48
C ALA A 141 -10.28 15.80 15.68
N ARG A 142 -11.04 15.95 16.76
CA ARG A 142 -10.62 16.60 17.99
C ARG A 142 -10.38 15.63 19.13
N GLU A 143 -11.02 14.46 19.06
CA GLU A 143 -10.90 13.39 20.01
C GLU A 143 -10.90 12.02 19.32
N LYS A 144 -10.48 10.99 20.03
CA LYS A 144 -10.35 9.64 19.47
C LYS A 144 -11.70 9.07 18.99
N SER A 145 -12.80 9.44 19.63
CA SER A 145 -14.16 9.04 19.26
C SER A 145 -14.57 9.53 17.86
N ASP A 146 -14.01 10.66 17.39
CA ASP A 146 -14.27 11.18 16.04
C ASP A 146 -13.73 10.27 14.95
N LEU A 147 -12.81 9.35 15.28
CA LEU A 147 -12.25 8.38 14.35
C LEU A 147 -13.10 7.11 14.20
N GLY A 148 -14.29 7.08 14.80
CA GLY A 148 -15.25 5.98 14.73
C GLY A 148 -14.86 4.78 15.59
N LEU A 149 -15.20 3.57 15.12
CA LEU A 149 -14.97 2.34 15.87
C LEU A 149 -13.48 2.10 16.11
N SER A 150 -13.15 1.52 17.26
CA SER A 150 -11.81 1.07 17.59
C SER A 150 -11.69 -0.45 17.44
N PHE A 151 -10.64 -0.89 16.74
CA PHE A 151 -10.27 -2.30 16.57
C PHE A 151 -8.97 -2.55 17.35
N GLY A 152 -9.07 -2.51 18.68
CA GLY A 152 -7.94 -2.52 19.59
C GLY A 152 -7.36 -1.12 19.86
N PRO A 153 -6.20 -1.02 20.53
CA PRO A 153 -5.67 0.25 21.01
C PRO A 153 -5.20 1.19 19.89
N GLU A 154 -4.75 0.63 18.76
CA GLU A 154 -4.03 1.37 17.73
C GLU A 154 -4.79 1.56 16.42
N LEU A 155 -5.77 0.72 16.10
CA LEU A 155 -6.48 0.74 14.82
C LEU A 155 -7.87 1.33 14.97
N THR A 156 -8.19 2.33 14.16
CA THR A 156 -9.49 3.02 14.15
C THR A 156 -10.24 2.82 12.83
N GLU A 157 -11.55 3.03 12.86
CA GLU A 157 -12.39 2.98 11.66
C GLU A 157 -11.90 3.95 10.57
N ALA A 158 -11.47 5.15 10.93
CA ALA A 158 -10.92 6.12 9.99
C ALA A 158 -9.72 5.55 9.22
N GLU A 159 -8.79 4.90 9.92
CA GLU A 159 -7.62 4.26 9.30
C GLU A 159 -8.04 3.09 8.40
N VAL A 160 -8.97 2.24 8.85
CA VAL A 160 -9.49 1.13 8.04
C VAL A 160 -10.13 1.64 6.75
N ARG A 161 -10.98 2.65 6.83
CA ARG A 161 -11.63 3.26 5.66
C ARG A 161 -10.61 3.87 4.70
N TYR A 162 -9.61 4.57 5.21
CA TYR A 162 -8.51 5.11 4.40
C TYR A 162 -7.79 3.99 3.64
N LEU A 163 -7.39 2.93 4.32
CA LEU A 163 -6.69 1.79 3.73
C LEU A 163 -7.54 1.07 2.66
N MET A 164 -8.85 0.94 2.90
CA MET A 164 -9.77 0.35 1.92
C MET A 164 -9.95 1.24 0.68
N THR A 165 -10.08 2.54 0.86
CA THR A 165 -10.41 3.46 -0.24
C THR A 165 -9.19 3.99 -1.00
N LYS A 166 -8.06 4.16 -0.32
CA LYS A 166 -6.84 4.77 -0.89
C LYS A 166 -5.72 3.78 -1.14
N GLU A 167 -5.73 2.63 -0.46
CA GLU A 167 -4.65 1.65 -0.53
C GLU A 167 -5.10 0.22 -0.86
N TRP A 168 -6.33 0.08 -1.36
CA TRP A 168 -6.89 -1.17 -1.89
C TRP A 168 -6.90 -2.34 -0.89
N ALA A 169 -7.01 -2.07 0.40
CA ALA A 169 -7.19 -3.14 1.37
C ALA A 169 -8.56 -3.79 1.18
N ARG A 170 -8.59 -5.10 0.96
CA ARG A 170 -9.81 -5.90 0.71
C ARG A 170 -10.12 -6.83 1.87
N PHE A 171 -9.10 -7.33 2.53
CA PHE A 171 -9.19 -8.30 3.62
C PHE A 171 -8.53 -7.78 4.88
N PRO A 172 -8.92 -8.26 6.09
CA PRO A 172 -8.26 -7.89 7.35
C PRO A 172 -6.75 -8.11 7.32
N ASP A 173 -6.27 -9.18 6.67
CA ASP A 173 -4.86 -9.47 6.52
C ASP A 173 -4.10 -8.42 5.69
N ASP A 174 -4.78 -7.71 4.79
CA ASP A 174 -4.17 -6.60 4.07
C ASP A 174 -3.81 -5.48 5.05
N ILE A 175 -4.71 -5.15 5.97
CA ILE A 175 -4.50 -4.13 6.99
C ILE A 175 -3.48 -4.62 8.02
N LEU A 176 -3.76 -5.76 8.64
CA LEU A 176 -3.03 -6.22 9.82
C LEU A 176 -1.60 -6.66 9.54
N TRP A 177 -1.33 -7.21 8.34
CA TRP A 177 -0.03 -7.79 8.03
C TRP A 177 0.73 -7.08 6.92
N ARG A 178 0.04 -6.49 5.95
CA ARG A 178 0.68 -5.87 4.79
C ARG A 178 0.87 -4.37 4.96
N ARG A 179 -0.08 -3.65 5.59
CA ARG A 179 -0.06 -2.18 5.73
C ARG A 179 0.47 -1.73 7.10
N THR A 180 -0.06 -2.28 8.20
CA THR A 180 0.21 -1.73 9.53
C THR A 180 1.08 -2.58 10.43
N LYS A 181 1.18 -3.89 10.19
CA LYS A 181 1.78 -4.88 11.10
C LYS A 181 1.09 -5.01 12.47
N LEU A 182 -0.08 -4.39 12.67
CA LEU A 182 -0.84 -4.49 13.90
C LEU A 182 -1.35 -5.91 14.21
N GLY A 183 -1.28 -6.81 13.22
CA GLY A 183 -1.52 -8.24 13.44
C GLY A 183 -0.61 -8.89 14.47
N LEU A 184 0.51 -8.24 14.85
CA LEU A 184 1.39 -8.70 15.93
C LEU A 184 0.79 -8.49 17.33
N THR A 185 -0.05 -7.46 17.50
CA THR A 185 -0.52 -7.00 18.82
C THR A 185 -2.03 -7.02 18.97
N ILE A 186 -2.79 -7.13 17.87
CA ILE A 186 -4.26 -7.10 17.91
C ILE A 186 -4.83 -8.38 18.53
N ALA A 187 -5.83 -8.23 19.40
CA ALA A 187 -6.56 -9.35 19.97
C ALA A 187 -7.42 -10.07 18.91
N GLN A 188 -7.70 -11.34 19.12
CA GLN A 188 -8.49 -12.15 18.19
C GLN A 188 -9.91 -11.61 18.03
N GLU A 189 -10.54 -11.17 19.10
CA GLU A 189 -11.87 -10.55 19.06
C GLU A 189 -11.92 -9.30 18.18
N ASP A 190 -10.93 -8.41 18.31
CA ASP A 190 -10.86 -7.19 17.48
C ASP A 190 -10.59 -7.52 16.01
N ARG A 191 -9.86 -8.60 15.73
CA ARG A 191 -9.64 -9.09 14.36
C ARG A 191 -10.95 -9.56 13.72
N GLU A 192 -11.78 -10.26 14.48
CA GLU A 192 -13.11 -10.71 14.04
C GLU A 192 -14.04 -9.53 13.81
N ARG A 193 -14.07 -8.55 14.72
CA ARG A 193 -14.82 -7.30 14.56
C ARG A 193 -14.39 -6.53 13.31
N LEU A 194 -13.08 -6.45 13.05
CA LEU A 194 -12.53 -5.84 11.84
C LEU A 194 -13.02 -6.55 10.58
N ALA A 195 -13.05 -7.89 10.58
CA ALA A 195 -13.51 -8.67 9.43
C ALA A 195 -14.98 -8.40 9.10
N VAL A 196 -15.83 -8.38 10.12
CA VAL A 196 -17.27 -8.04 9.97
C VAL A 196 -17.43 -6.61 9.43
N PHE A 197 -16.72 -5.65 10.01
CA PHE A 197 -16.78 -4.26 9.58
C PHE A 197 -16.36 -4.10 8.10
N MET A 198 -15.24 -4.67 7.70
CA MET A 198 -14.74 -4.56 6.32
C MET A 198 -15.71 -5.18 5.31
N THR A 199 -16.34 -6.32 5.65
CA THR A 199 -17.36 -6.95 4.80
C THR A 199 -18.58 -6.05 4.65
N THR A 200 -19.06 -5.45 5.73
CA THR A 200 -20.20 -4.54 5.72
C THR A 200 -19.95 -3.29 4.88
N VAL A 201 -18.74 -2.72 5.00
CA VAL A 201 -18.35 -1.53 4.21
C VAL A 201 -18.23 -1.89 2.72
N ALA A 202 -17.64 -3.02 2.38
CA ALA A 202 -17.52 -3.47 0.99
C ALA A 202 -18.90 -3.66 0.33
N GLN A 203 -19.83 -4.33 1.01
CA GLN A 203 -21.20 -4.52 0.51
C GLN A 203 -21.95 -3.20 0.27
N ARG A 204 -21.76 -2.20 1.13
CA ARG A 204 -22.37 -0.87 0.93
C ARG A 204 -21.81 -0.16 -0.30
N VAL A 205 -20.51 -0.26 -0.55
CA VAL A 205 -19.88 0.34 -1.73
C VAL A 205 -20.39 -0.34 -2.99
N ASP A 206 -20.46 -1.67 -3.02
CA ASP A 206 -20.94 -2.43 -4.18
C ASP A 206 -22.41 -2.12 -4.48
N SER A 207 -23.26 -2.00 -3.46
CA SER A 207 -24.68 -1.64 -3.62
C SER A 207 -24.86 -0.23 -4.19
N LEU A 208 -24.07 0.75 -3.74
CA LEU A 208 -24.11 2.12 -4.27
C LEU A 208 -23.61 2.18 -5.73
N THR A 209 -22.60 1.40 -6.07
CA THR A 209 -22.08 1.31 -7.44
C THR A 209 -23.10 0.65 -8.37
N ALA A 210 -23.78 -0.40 -7.92
CA ALA A 210 -24.81 -1.08 -8.69
C ALA A 210 -26.03 -0.16 -8.97
N VAL A 211 -26.45 0.62 -7.98
CA VAL A 211 -27.54 1.62 -8.14
C VAL A 211 -27.14 2.71 -9.15
N HIS A 212 -25.88 3.19 -9.09
CA HIS A 212 -25.40 4.21 -10.02
C HIS A 212 -25.27 3.66 -11.45
N SER A 213 -24.85 2.41 -11.63
CA SER A 213 -24.77 1.73 -12.92
C SER A 213 -26.16 1.46 -13.53
N ALA A 214 -27.16 1.15 -12.71
CA ALA A 214 -28.54 0.94 -13.15
C ALA A 214 -29.25 2.25 -13.53
N ALA A 215 -28.81 3.39 -12.98
CA ALA A 215 -29.37 4.71 -13.29
C ALA A 215 -28.83 5.31 -14.61
N VAL A 216 -27.77 4.73 -15.19
CA VAL A 216 -27.20 5.12 -16.49
C VAL A 216 -27.65 4.11 -17.56
N GLU A 217 -28.97 3.98 -17.77
CA GLU A 217 -29.47 3.31 -18.98
C GLU A 217 -29.24 4.22 -20.18
N PRO A 218 -28.69 3.70 -21.30
CA PRO A 218 -28.62 4.48 -22.53
C PRO A 218 -30.04 4.74 -23.02
N GLY A 219 -30.37 6.04 -23.13
CA GLY A 219 -31.63 6.47 -23.72
C GLY A 219 -31.87 5.85 -25.09
N PRO A 220 -33.14 5.70 -25.54
CA PRO A 220 -33.49 4.98 -26.74
C PRO A 220 -32.77 5.59 -27.97
N GLN A 221 -32.04 4.74 -28.67
CA GLN A 221 -31.47 5.08 -29.97
C GLN A 221 -32.66 5.45 -30.91
N ARG A 222 -32.76 6.72 -31.24
CA ARG A 222 -33.69 7.15 -32.29
C ARG A 222 -33.11 6.69 -33.63
N GLY A 223 -33.89 5.82 -34.30
CA GLY A 223 -33.68 5.40 -35.69
C GLY A 223 -33.79 6.51 -36.71
#